data_0a639ec1353acd0b89cac51f468e6f1e
#
_entry.id   0a639ec1353acd0b89cac51f468e6f1e
#
_cell.length_a   1.000
_cell.length_b   1.000
_cell.length_c   1.000
_cell.angle_alpha   90.00
_cell.angle_beta   90.00
_cell.angle_gamma   90.00
#
_symmetry.space_group_name_H-M   'P 1'
#
loop_
_entity.id
_entity.type
_entity.pdbx_description
1 polymer ?
#
loop_
_entity_poly.entity_id
_entity_poly.type
_entity_poly.pdbx_seq_one_letter_code
_entity_poly.pdbx_strand_id
1 'polypeptide(L)'
;MSEYLLYILIFINLITLIYFKRRKIRLILKPQKIQEIDVENVDEIFKPILKKKLKMPKEDVFVRNFCVPQTYNVEGIASDYESWILSALSKKADKIFEFGTCSGKTTFLFGMNSKENTKIYTITLDPNKIDTIRHQLNDNKTAEKHILNESVYEEFMFSGHEVEKKIEVIFKDSRDLDI
;
A
#
# COMPACT_ATOMS: atom_id res chain seq x y z
N MET A 1 -23.29 -44.90 -27.48
CA MET A 1 -22.95 -44.25 -26.19
C MET A 1 -24.27 -44.11 -25.46
N SER A 2 -24.38 -44.60 -24.23
CA SER A 2 -25.67 -44.53 -23.51
C SER A 2 -26.00 -43.09 -23.19
N GLU A 3 -27.29 -42.71 -23.24
CA GLU A 3 -27.74 -41.36 -22.90
C GLU A 3 -27.25 -40.92 -21.50
N TYR A 4 -27.14 -41.88 -20.60
CA TYR A 4 -26.59 -41.63 -19.25
C TYR A 4 -25.16 -41.11 -19.25
N LEU A 5 -24.31 -41.58 -20.15
CA LEU A 5 -22.93 -41.15 -20.29
C LEU A 5 -22.87 -39.66 -20.72
N LEU A 6 -23.78 -39.28 -21.62
CA LEU A 6 -23.90 -37.91 -22.08
C LEU A 6 -24.31 -36.96 -20.94
N TYR A 7 -25.28 -37.35 -20.13
CA TYR A 7 -25.70 -36.55 -18.98
C TYR A 7 -24.59 -36.38 -17.92
N ILE A 8 -23.83 -37.44 -17.66
CA ILE A 8 -22.68 -37.38 -16.74
C ILE A 8 -21.61 -36.41 -17.28
N LEU A 9 -21.31 -36.45 -18.56
CA LEU A 9 -20.34 -35.53 -19.16
C LEU A 9 -20.80 -34.09 -19.12
N ILE A 10 -22.07 -33.81 -19.37
CA ILE A 10 -22.66 -32.47 -19.25
C ILE A 10 -22.57 -31.96 -17.82
N PHE A 11 -22.90 -32.83 -16.87
CA PHE A 11 -22.85 -32.47 -15.42
C PHE A 11 -21.42 -32.15 -14.94
N ILE A 12 -20.43 -32.95 -15.34
CA ILE A 12 -19.03 -32.73 -15.04
C ILE A 12 -18.55 -31.39 -15.65
N ASN A 13 -18.91 -31.12 -16.90
CA ASN A 13 -18.55 -29.84 -17.55
C ASN A 13 -19.20 -28.66 -16.86
N LEU A 14 -20.45 -28.77 -16.40
CA LEU A 14 -21.15 -27.72 -15.66
C LEU A 14 -20.47 -27.41 -14.32
N ILE A 15 -20.10 -28.47 -13.56
CA ILE A 15 -19.36 -28.31 -12.31
C ILE A 15 -18.01 -27.63 -12.55
N THR A 16 -17.28 -28.05 -13.58
CA THR A 16 -15.99 -27.47 -13.95
C THR A 16 -16.14 -26.01 -14.30
N LEU A 17 -17.16 -25.65 -15.09
CA LEU A 17 -17.45 -24.26 -15.46
C LEU A 17 -17.80 -23.41 -14.25
N ILE A 18 -18.59 -23.93 -13.33
CA ILE A 18 -18.93 -23.26 -12.08
C ILE A 18 -17.69 -23.07 -11.21
N TYR A 19 -16.82 -24.07 -11.11
CA TYR A 19 -15.59 -24.01 -10.35
C TYR A 19 -14.66 -22.93 -10.88
N PHE A 20 -14.38 -22.90 -12.18
CA PHE A 20 -13.51 -21.90 -12.79
C PHE A 20 -14.11 -20.49 -12.80
N LYS A 21 -15.44 -20.35 -12.88
CA LYS A 21 -16.14 -19.06 -12.81
C LYS A 21 -16.58 -18.68 -11.41
N ARG A 22 -16.27 -19.46 -10.40
CA ARG A 22 -16.72 -19.27 -9.02
C ARG A 22 -16.47 -17.85 -8.49
N ARG A 23 -15.32 -17.25 -8.84
CA ARG A 23 -14.97 -15.89 -8.43
C ARG A 23 -15.90 -14.85 -9.07
N LYS A 24 -16.17 -14.99 -10.39
CA LYS A 24 -17.10 -14.09 -11.10
C LYS A 24 -18.54 -14.27 -10.62
N ILE A 25 -18.97 -15.51 -10.42
CA ILE A 25 -20.31 -15.83 -9.90
C ILE A 25 -20.48 -15.26 -8.49
N ARG A 26 -19.46 -15.37 -7.62
CA ARG A 26 -19.50 -14.81 -6.28
C ARG A 26 -19.65 -13.28 -6.29
N LEU A 27 -18.99 -12.59 -7.21
CA LEU A 27 -19.10 -11.14 -7.39
C LEU A 27 -20.50 -10.73 -7.88
N ILE A 28 -21.14 -11.55 -8.72
CA ILE A 28 -22.51 -11.31 -9.21
C ILE A 28 -23.54 -11.56 -8.09
N LEU A 29 -23.38 -12.67 -7.33
CA LEU A 29 -24.34 -13.07 -6.30
C LEU A 29 -24.19 -12.29 -5.00
N LYS A 30 -23.01 -11.77 -4.73
CA LYS A 30 -22.71 -10.89 -3.59
C LYS A 30 -21.89 -9.71 -4.11
N PRO A 31 -22.52 -8.75 -4.78
CA PRO A 31 -21.84 -7.51 -5.09
C PRO A 31 -21.33 -6.94 -3.76
N GLN A 32 -20.01 -6.88 -3.59
CA GLN A 32 -19.48 -6.10 -2.49
C GLN A 32 -20.00 -4.67 -2.74
N LYS A 33 -20.77 -4.15 -1.81
CA LYS A 33 -20.99 -2.71 -1.75
C LYS A 33 -19.61 -2.12 -1.45
N ILE A 34 -18.93 -1.71 -2.52
CA ILE A 34 -17.78 -0.82 -2.38
C ILE A 34 -18.39 0.43 -1.79
N GLN A 35 -18.07 0.71 -0.54
CA GLN A 35 -18.40 1.98 0.05
C GLN A 35 -17.58 2.97 -0.76
N GLU A 36 -18.24 3.80 -1.56
CA GLU A 36 -17.57 4.93 -2.22
C GLU A 36 -17.06 5.81 -1.08
N ILE A 37 -15.77 5.76 -0.89
CA ILE A 37 -15.07 6.73 -0.05
C ILE A 37 -14.78 7.87 -1.01
N ASP A 38 -15.26 9.07 -0.70
CA ASP A 38 -14.86 10.28 -1.39
C ASP A 38 -13.35 10.44 -1.18
N VAL A 39 -12.59 9.95 -2.15
CA VAL A 39 -11.16 10.21 -2.22
C VAL A 39 -11.02 11.57 -2.86
N GLU A 40 -10.47 12.53 -2.10
CA GLU A 40 -10.13 13.83 -2.67
C GLU A 40 -9.27 13.62 -3.92
N ASN A 41 -9.76 14.15 -5.03
CA ASN A 41 -9.02 14.08 -6.29
C ASN A 41 -7.77 14.96 -6.16
N VAL A 42 -6.61 14.41 -6.48
CA VAL A 42 -5.34 15.15 -6.49
C VAL A 42 -5.44 16.41 -7.36
N ASP A 43 -6.17 16.34 -8.45
CA ASP A 43 -6.42 17.50 -9.33
C ASP A 43 -7.26 18.60 -8.66
N GLU A 44 -8.11 18.26 -7.69
CA GLU A 44 -8.86 19.25 -6.91
C GLU A 44 -8.01 19.90 -5.84
N ILE A 45 -7.10 19.16 -5.24
CA ILE A 45 -6.14 19.66 -4.24
C ILE A 45 -5.19 20.65 -4.90
N PHE A 46 -4.73 20.36 -6.13
CA PHE A 46 -3.77 21.15 -6.88
C PHE A 46 -4.40 21.73 -8.15
N LYS A 47 -5.45 22.54 -7.99
CA LYS A 47 -6.19 23.14 -9.11
C LYS A 47 -5.26 23.84 -10.10
N PRO A 48 -5.26 23.43 -11.37
CA PRO A 48 -4.38 24.02 -12.36
C PRO A 48 -4.76 25.47 -12.67
N ILE A 49 -3.76 26.32 -12.84
CA ILE A 49 -3.93 27.65 -13.42
C ILE A 49 -3.82 27.50 -14.94
N LEU A 50 -4.87 27.91 -15.65
CA LEU A 50 -4.79 28.05 -17.09
C LEU A 50 -3.99 29.34 -17.43
N LYS A 51 -2.73 29.17 -17.83
CA LYS A 51 -1.94 30.24 -18.45
C LYS A 51 -1.82 29.95 -19.94
N LYS A 52 -2.59 30.64 -20.76
CA LYS A 52 -2.63 30.48 -22.23
C LYS A 52 -2.87 29.01 -22.65
N LYS A 53 -1.82 28.32 -23.10
CA LYS A 53 -1.89 26.93 -23.59
C LYS A 53 -1.40 25.88 -22.60
N LEU A 54 -0.81 26.30 -21.47
CA LEU A 54 -0.26 25.39 -20.48
C LEU A 54 -1.09 25.44 -19.20
N LYS A 55 -1.53 24.28 -18.75
CA LYS A 55 -2.14 24.11 -17.43
C LYS A 55 -0.99 23.98 -16.42
N MET A 56 -0.85 24.98 -15.57
CA MET A 56 0.11 24.93 -14.46
C MET A 56 -0.66 24.78 -13.15
N PRO A 57 -0.15 24.01 -12.19
CA PRO A 57 -0.76 23.93 -10.88
C PRO A 57 -0.79 25.32 -10.23
N LYS A 58 -1.87 25.60 -9.51
CA LYS A 58 -2.06 26.88 -8.80
C LYS A 58 -1.02 27.09 -7.69
N GLU A 59 -0.54 26.02 -7.13
CA GLU A 59 0.48 25.99 -6.10
C GLU A 59 1.66 25.17 -6.60
N ASP A 60 2.84 25.40 -6.02
CA ASP A 60 4.01 24.61 -6.33
C ASP A 60 3.77 23.16 -5.94
N VAL A 61 3.63 22.30 -6.97
CA VAL A 61 3.53 20.85 -6.81
C VAL A 61 4.92 20.22 -6.93
N PHE A 62 5.96 21.00 -6.70
CA PHE A 62 7.31 20.47 -6.66
C PHE A 62 7.45 19.53 -5.47
N VAL A 63 7.83 18.29 -5.77
CA VAL A 63 8.11 17.27 -4.76
C VAL A 63 9.56 16.86 -4.86
N ARG A 64 10.16 16.54 -3.73
CA ARG A 64 11.43 15.85 -3.68
C ARG A 64 11.18 14.35 -3.83
N ASN A 65 11.91 13.73 -4.73
CA ASN A 65 11.89 12.28 -4.91
C ASN A 65 13.30 11.77 -5.10
N PHE A 66 13.51 10.49 -4.85
CA PHE A 66 14.77 9.81 -5.12
C PHE A 66 14.49 8.39 -5.59
N CYS A 67 15.36 7.90 -6.46
CA CYS A 67 15.30 6.52 -6.92
C CYS A 67 16.21 5.66 -6.04
N VAL A 68 15.69 4.52 -5.59
CA VAL A 68 16.53 3.51 -4.94
C VAL A 68 17.26 2.75 -6.05
N PRO A 69 18.59 2.63 -5.99
CA PRO A 69 19.35 1.88 -6.99
C PRO A 69 18.82 0.45 -7.11
N GLN A 70 18.74 -0.08 -8.33
CA GLN A 70 18.28 -1.46 -8.60
C GLN A 70 19.10 -2.54 -7.86
N THR A 71 20.30 -2.21 -7.41
CA THR A 71 21.13 -3.08 -6.58
C THR A 71 20.52 -3.33 -5.19
N TYR A 72 19.64 -2.46 -4.74
CA TYR A 72 18.85 -2.65 -3.53
C TYR A 72 17.51 -3.30 -3.92
N ASN A 73 17.50 -4.61 -3.95
CA ASN A 73 16.27 -5.37 -4.21
C ASN A 73 15.40 -5.36 -2.96
N VAL A 74 14.68 -4.28 -2.75
CA VAL A 74 13.73 -4.13 -1.63
C VAL A 74 12.35 -4.43 -2.18
N GLU A 75 11.77 -5.56 -1.74
CA GLU A 75 10.37 -5.89 -2.03
C GLU A 75 9.45 -4.86 -1.33
N GLY A 76 8.31 -4.52 -1.94
CA GLY A 76 7.32 -3.63 -1.32
C GLY A 76 7.59 -2.12 -1.45
N ILE A 77 8.62 -1.71 -2.19
CA ILE A 77 8.88 -0.28 -2.43
C ILE A 77 7.82 0.30 -3.38
N ALA A 78 7.23 1.43 -2.96
CA ALA A 78 6.37 2.22 -3.82
C ALA A 78 7.08 2.59 -5.14
N SER A 79 6.37 2.45 -6.25
CA SER A 79 6.85 2.88 -7.58
C SER A 79 7.14 4.38 -7.60
N ASP A 80 7.90 4.85 -8.59
CA ASP A 80 8.20 6.27 -8.71
C ASP A 80 6.95 7.13 -8.92
N TYR A 81 5.96 6.60 -9.61
CA TYR A 81 4.67 7.27 -9.81
C TYR A 81 3.86 7.38 -8.50
N GLU A 82 3.74 6.29 -7.76
CA GLU A 82 3.11 6.29 -6.43
C GLU A 82 3.86 7.22 -5.47
N SER A 83 5.17 7.17 -5.48
CA SER A 83 6.04 8.04 -4.68
C SER A 83 5.79 9.51 -4.97
N TRP A 84 5.59 9.86 -6.25
CA TRP A 84 5.26 11.23 -6.65
C TRP A 84 3.90 11.68 -6.11
N ILE A 85 2.86 10.85 -6.30
CA ILE A 85 1.49 11.14 -5.82
C ILE A 85 1.48 11.30 -4.31
N LEU A 86 2.05 10.33 -3.58
CA LEU A 86 2.10 10.33 -2.12
C LEU A 86 2.86 11.55 -1.57
N SER A 87 3.97 11.92 -2.21
CA SER A 87 4.74 13.12 -1.88
C SER A 87 3.94 14.39 -2.10
N ALA A 88 3.17 14.47 -3.19
CA ALA A 88 2.31 15.61 -3.47
C ALA A 88 1.20 15.75 -2.42
N LEU A 89 0.54 14.64 -2.06
CA LEU A 89 -0.50 14.62 -1.03
C LEU A 89 0.04 15.02 0.35
N SER A 90 1.25 14.59 0.70
CA SER A 90 1.87 14.90 1.98
C SER A 90 2.03 16.39 2.24
N LYS A 91 2.16 17.22 1.19
CA LYS A 91 2.25 18.69 1.29
C LYS A 91 1.04 19.34 1.97
N LYS A 92 -0.12 18.70 1.88
CA LYS A 92 -1.37 19.22 2.45
C LYS A 92 -1.72 18.59 3.79
N ALA A 93 -1.10 17.47 4.12
CA ALA A 93 -1.41 16.72 5.33
C ALA A 93 -0.82 17.37 6.58
N ASP A 94 -1.59 17.39 7.66
CA ASP A 94 -1.12 17.78 9.00
C ASP A 94 -0.72 16.55 9.81
N LYS A 95 -1.34 15.40 9.50
CA LYS A 95 -1.01 14.09 10.07
C LYS A 95 -1.03 13.04 8.95
N ILE A 96 -0.08 12.13 9.01
CA ILE A 96 0.02 11.00 8.07
C ILE A 96 0.14 9.73 8.90
N PHE A 97 -0.60 8.70 8.49
CA PHE A 97 -0.46 7.36 9.03
C PHE A 97 -0.17 6.38 7.88
N GLU A 98 0.88 5.59 8.05
CA GLU A 98 1.33 4.60 7.07
C GLU A 98 1.28 3.21 7.67
N PHE A 99 0.69 2.27 6.93
CA PHE A 99 0.75 0.85 7.24
C PHE A 99 1.89 0.19 6.44
N GLY A 100 2.87 -0.38 7.15
CA GLY A 100 4.01 -1.04 6.55
C GLY A 100 5.16 -0.07 6.25
N THR A 101 6.04 0.14 7.22
CA THR A 101 7.22 1.01 7.07
C THR A 101 8.21 0.45 6.04
N CYS A 102 8.37 -0.88 5.99
CA CYS A 102 9.38 -1.54 5.15
C CYS A 102 10.77 -0.88 5.34
N SER A 103 11.43 -0.49 4.26
CA SER A 103 12.71 0.25 4.31
C SER A 103 12.58 1.73 4.72
N GLY A 104 11.36 2.25 4.87
CA GLY A 104 11.09 3.64 5.21
C GLY A 104 11.18 4.62 4.03
N LYS A 105 11.23 4.15 2.77
CA LYS A 105 11.29 5.04 1.59
C LYS A 105 10.11 6.00 1.55
N THR A 106 8.89 5.50 1.64
CA THR A 106 7.66 6.30 1.55
C THR A 106 7.54 7.24 2.75
N THR A 107 7.82 6.74 3.95
CA THR A 107 7.88 7.55 5.18
C THR A 107 8.86 8.71 5.04
N PHE A 108 10.04 8.45 4.48
CA PHE A 108 11.05 9.48 4.24
C PHE A 108 10.56 10.54 3.25
N LEU A 109 9.91 10.11 2.16
CA LEU A 109 9.32 11.02 1.18
C LEU A 109 8.23 11.90 1.82
N PHE A 110 7.39 11.34 2.68
CA PHE A 110 6.44 12.11 3.47
C PHE A 110 7.14 13.17 4.32
N GLY A 111 8.19 12.79 5.04
CA GLY A 111 8.97 13.71 5.87
C GLY A 111 9.57 14.87 5.07
N MET A 112 10.15 14.57 3.89
CA MET A 112 10.77 15.57 3.04
C MET A 112 9.78 16.54 2.38
N ASN A 113 8.57 16.10 2.10
CA ASN A 113 7.60 16.86 1.32
C ASN A 113 6.48 17.48 2.16
N SER A 114 6.24 17.02 3.38
CA SER A 114 5.22 17.55 4.26
C SER A 114 5.63 18.86 4.92
N LYS A 115 4.65 19.57 5.49
CA LYS A 115 4.88 20.77 6.29
C LYS A 115 5.80 20.47 7.50
N GLU A 116 6.46 21.48 8.00
CA GLU A 116 7.38 21.34 9.16
C GLU A 116 6.70 20.70 10.38
N ASN A 117 5.45 21.07 10.63
CA ASN A 117 4.69 20.59 11.79
C ASN A 117 3.89 19.31 11.53
N THR A 118 4.01 18.70 10.37
CA THR A 118 3.31 17.43 10.06
C THR A 118 3.84 16.34 10.97
N LYS A 119 2.92 15.56 11.53
CA LYS A 119 3.25 14.36 12.29
C LYS A 119 3.02 13.13 11.43
N ILE A 120 4.00 12.26 11.37
CA ILE A 120 3.98 11.04 10.56
C ILE A 120 4.11 9.85 11.49
N TYR A 121 3.12 8.98 11.44
CA TYR A 121 3.11 7.71 12.16
C TYR A 121 3.25 6.60 11.13
N THR A 122 4.17 5.68 11.37
CA THR A 122 4.33 4.51 10.52
C THR A 122 4.42 3.26 11.38
N ILE A 123 3.74 2.19 10.97
CA ILE A 123 3.68 0.96 11.74
C ILE A 123 4.39 -0.17 11.02
N THR A 124 5.17 -0.92 11.77
CA THR A 124 5.83 -2.14 11.31
C THR A 124 5.91 -3.17 12.44
N LEU A 125 6.18 -4.40 12.09
CA LEU A 125 6.44 -5.43 13.10
C LEU A 125 7.83 -5.18 13.73
N ASP A 126 7.94 -5.53 15.00
CA ASP A 126 9.22 -5.49 15.71
C ASP A 126 10.15 -6.57 15.16
N PRO A 127 11.28 -6.21 14.53
CA PRO A 127 12.19 -7.18 13.95
C PRO A 127 12.70 -8.21 14.96
N ASN A 128 12.79 -7.83 16.23
CA ASN A 128 13.21 -8.73 17.31
C ASN A 128 12.13 -9.71 17.77
N LYS A 129 10.88 -9.53 17.33
CA LYS A 129 9.72 -10.38 17.68
C LYS A 129 9.14 -11.14 16.49
N ILE A 130 9.72 -11.02 15.33
CA ILE A 130 9.22 -11.64 14.09
C ILE A 130 9.03 -13.15 14.25
N ASP A 131 9.96 -13.85 14.87
CA ASP A 131 9.85 -15.31 15.08
C ASP A 131 8.64 -15.69 15.95
N THR A 132 8.30 -14.88 16.94
CA THR A 132 7.12 -15.11 17.79
C THR A 132 5.83 -14.91 17.01
N ILE A 133 5.80 -13.89 16.15
CA ILE A 133 4.66 -13.57 15.29
C ILE A 133 4.48 -14.64 14.21
N ARG A 134 5.59 -15.15 13.66
CA ARG A 134 5.62 -16.21 12.64
C ARG A 134 4.86 -17.47 13.09
N HIS A 135 4.97 -17.86 14.34
CA HIS A 135 4.25 -19.02 14.88
C HIS A 135 2.73 -18.80 14.99
N GLN A 136 2.27 -17.55 14.97
CA GLN A 136 0.85 -17.18 15.04
C GLN A 136 0.22 -17.01 13.66
N LEU A 137 1.02 -16.88 12.61
CA LEU A 137 0.56 -16.74 11.24
C LEU A 137 0.22 -18.12 10.67
N ASN A 138 -1.05 -18.47 10.68
CA ASN A 138 -1.62 -19.60 9.92
C ASN A 138 -1.73 -19.26 8.42
N ASP A 139 -0.84 -18.42 7.92
CA ASP A 139 -0.95 -17.82 6.62
C ASP A 139 -0.26 -18.66 5.54
N ASN A 140 -0.63 -18.37 4.33
CA ASN A 140 0.04 -18.86 3.15
C ASN A 140 1.54 -18.50 3.21
N LYS A 141 2.42 -19.46 2.91
CA LYS A 141 3.89 -19.30 2.91
C LYS A 141 4.38 -18.07 2.13
N THR A 142 3.63 -17.62 1.12
CA THR A 142 3.96 -16.44 0.34
C THR A 142 3.73 -15.16 1.16
N ALA A 143 2.61 -15.08 1.89
CA ALA A 143 2.32 -13.95 2.76
C ALA A 143 3.33 -13.87 3.92
N GLU A 144 3.66 -15.01 4.52
CA GLU A 144 4.69 -15.10 5.55
C GLU A 144 6.05 -14.57 5.05
N LYS A 145 6.46 -14.97 3.85
CA LYS A 145 7.71 -14.50 3.23
C LYS A 145 7.70 -12.99 3.01
N HIS A 146 6.59 -12.42 2.54
CA HIS A 146 6.47 -10.97 2.37
C HIS A 146 6.60 -10.23 3.69
N ILE A 147 5.86 -10.66 4.71
CA ILE A 147 5.92 -10.04 6.05
C ILE A 147 7.35 -10.07 6.60
N LEU A 148 8.04 -11.19 6.46
CA LEU A 148 9.42 -11.33 6.92
C LEU A 148 10.35 -10.38 6.16
N ASN A 149 10.24 -10.28 4.85
CA ASN A 149 11.10 -9.42 4.04
C ASN A 149 10.85 -7.92 4.31
N GLU A 150 9.62 -7.55 4.63
CA GLU A 150 9.24 -6.15 4.87
C GLU A 150 9.51 -5.68 6.30
N SER A 151 9.74 -6.60 7.23
CA SER A 151 9.87 -6.30 8.67
C SER A 151 11.26 -6.53 9.25
N VAL A 152 12.27 -6.73 8.40
CA VAL A 152 13.65 -7.02 8.84
C VAL A 152 14.49 -5.77 9.14
N TYR A 153 13.93 -4.59 8.91
CA TYR A 153 14.68 -3.34 9.02
C TYR A 153 14.74 -2.85 10.46
N GLU A 154 15.95 -2.74 10.99
CA GLU A 154 16.25 -2.09 12.28
C GLU A 154 16.54 -0.60 12.10
N GLU A 155 17.07 -0.23 10.93
CA GLU A 155 17.32 1.14 10.50
C GLU A 155 16.52 1.44 9.24
N PHE A 156 15.95 2.63 9.18
CA PHE A 156 15.14 3.08 8.05
C PHE A 156 15.88 4.15 7.24
N MET A 157 15.46 4.37 5.98
CA MET A 157 16.06 5.37 5.11
C MET A 157 16.03 6.80 5.68
N PHE A 158 15.15 7.09 6.60
CA PHE A 158 15.06 8.39 7.29
C PHE A 158 15.88 8.48 8.58
N SER A 159 16.45 7.37 9.05
CA SER A 159 17.23 7.34 10.30
C SER A 159 18.46 8.26 10.19
N GLY A 160 18.65 9.10 11.21
CA GLY A 160 19.71 10.10 11.24
C GLY A 160 19.47 11.33 10.36
N HIS A 161 18.37 11.39 9.60
CA HIS A 161 18.03 12.56 8.80
C HIS A 161 17.14 13.55 9.59
N GLU A 162 17.18 14.84 9.23
CA GLU A 162 16.40 15.89 9.91
C GLU A 162 14.88 15.65 9.92
N VAL A 163 14.35 14.88 8.97
CA VAL A 163 12.91 14.55 8.90
C VAL A 163 12.49 13.55 9.97
N GLU A 164 13.42 12.81 10.55
CA GLU A 164 13.14 11.79 11.58
C GLU A 164 12.37 12.40 12.77
N LYS A 165 12.63 13.67 13.09
CA LYS A 165 11.91 14.40 14.15
C LYS A 165 10.40 14.50 13.96
N LYS A 166 9.91 14.29 12.72
CA LYS A 166 8.48 14.29 12.38
C LYS A 166 7.86 12.90 12.44
N ILE A 167 8.68 11.85 12.54
CA ILE A 167 8.30 10.46 12.32
C ILE A 167 8.29 9.71 13.65
N GLU A 168 7.21 9.00 13.88
CA GLU A 168 7.06 8.07 14.99
C GLU A 168 6.85 6.67 14.41
N VAL A 169 7.79 5.76 14.69
CA VAL A 169 7.69 4.36 14.30
C VAL A 169 7.00 3.58 15.39
N ILE A 170 5.93 2.90 15.04
CA ILE A 170 5.15 2.06 15.95
C ILE A 170 5.49 0.60 15.66
N PHE A 171 6.21 -0.04 16.56
CA PHE A 171 6.54 -1.46 16.48
C PHE A 171 5.41 -2.30 17.07
N LYS A 172 4.42 -2.63 16.22
CA LYS A 172 3.22 -3.37 16.61
C LYS A 172 2.63 -4.10 15.40
N ASP A 173 1.91 -5.19 15.65
CA ASP A 173 1.05 -5.79 14.63
C ASP A 173 -0.11 -4.83 14.34
N SER A 174 -0.34 -4.55 13.07
CA SER A 174 -1.42 -3.63 12.66
C SER A 174 -2.82 -4.15 13.02
N ARG A 175 -2.97 -5.46 13.24
CA ARG A 175 -4.22 -6.10 13.71
C ARG A 175 -4.55 -5.74 15.16
N ASP A 176 -3.55 -5.34 15.94
CA ASP A 176 -3.67 -5.00 17.36
C ASP A 176 -3.81 -3.49 17.59
N LEU A 177 -4.00 -2.72 16.53
CA LEU A 177 -4.29 -1.28 16.65
C LEU A 177 -5.76 -1.09 17.05
N ASP A 178 -5.96 -0.47 18.20
CA ASP A 178 -7.25 0.12 18.57
C ASP A 178 -7.37 1.48 17.84
N ILE A 179 -8.19 1.52 16.79
CA ILE A 179 -8.48 2.73 16.00
C ILE A 179 -9.81 3.31 16.45
#